data_eb39afb3b03d0e02021ec86dcccfc35e
#
_entry.id   eb39afb3b03d0e02021ec86dcccfc35e
#
_cell.length_a   1.000
_cell.length_b   1.000
_cell.length_c   1.000
_cell.angle_alpha   90.00
_cell.angle_beta   90.00
_cell.angle_gamma   90.00
#
_symmetry.space_group_name_H-M   'P 1'
#
loop_
_entity.id
_entity.type
_entity.pdbx_description
1 polymer ?
#
loop_
_entity_poly.entity_id
_entity_poly.type
_entity_poly.pdbx_seq_one_letter_code
_entity_poly.pdbx_strand_id
1 'polypeptide(L)'
;AVNHAEGRRTKVNRETAALVREALRYCSKSGGLFDITLAPLARLWNFHAACAPSEGDIARALRHVGWQWVDATEDTVVVTDPEAEITLGGIAKGYIADRVRDLLVDQGVRDAFISLGGNVVTMGRSPHDRPWNIGVRSPDFHRDQKRKRIENEAIARSPHGIDKRALRDLGRRPEKPA
;
A
#
# COMPACT_ATOMS: atom_id res chain seq x y z
N ALA A 1 -18.66 -2.76 -8.47
CA ALA A 1 -18.72 -3.83 -9.48
C ALA A 1 -18.22 -5.14 -8.88
N VAL A 2 -16.88 -5.34 -8.68
CA VAL A 2 -16.33 -6.61 -8.17
C VAL A 2 -16.95 -7.02 -6.82
N ASN A 3 -16.94 -6.12 -5.84
CA ASN A 3 -17.48 -6.37 -4.47
C ASN A 3 -19.01 -6.62 -4.40
N HIS A 4 -19.73 -6.47 -5.50
CA HIS A 4 -21.18 -6.70 -5.56
C HIS A 4 -21.52 -7.75 -6.62
N ALA A 5 -20.55 -8.57 -6.98
CA ALA A 5 -20.71 -9.56 -8.04
C ALA A 5 -21.18 -10.93 -7.51
N GLU A 6 -21.34 -11.08 -6.19
CA GLU A 6 -21.88 -12.31 -5.56
C GLU A 6 -21.15 -13.59 -6.03
N GLY A 7 -19.83 -13.55 -6.01
CA GLY A 7 -19.01 -14.67 -6.48
C GLY A 7 -18.86 -14.79 -8.01
N ARG A 8 -19.50 -13.93 -8.78
CA ARG A 8 -19.44 -13.99 -10.27
C ARG A 8 -18.16 -13.32 -10.77
N ARG A 9 -17.60 -13.90 -11.83
CA ARG A 9 -16.44 -13.32 -12.53
C ARG A 9 -16.82 -11.99 -13.17
N THR A 10 -16.12 -10.94 -12.79
CA THR A 10 -16.40 -9.56 -13.23
C THR A 10 -15.30 -9.09 -14.18
N LYS A 11 -15.70 -8.61 -15.38
CA LYS A 11 -14.78 -7.96 -16.30
C LYS A 11 -14.35 -6.61 -15.75
N VAL A 12 -13.05 -6.36 -15.78
CA VAL A 12 -12.43 -5.12 -15.34
C VAL A 12 -11.42 -4.63 -16.38
N ASN A 13 -10.95 -3.40 -16.23
CA ASN A 13 -9.85 -2.89 -17.03
C ASN A 13 -8.59 -3.76 -16.78
N ARG A 14 -7.79 -4.03 -17.82
CA ARG A 14 -6.55 -4.82 -17.72
C ARG A 14 -5.57 -4.30 -16.69
N GLU A 15 -5.46 -2.99 -16.55
CA GLU A 15 -4.62 -2.35 -15.55
C GLU A 15 -5.13 -2.63 -14.12
N THR A 16 -6.44 -2.57 -13.90
CA THR A 16 -7.06 -2.95 -12.62
C THR A 16 -6.80 -4.43 -12.31
N ALA A 17 -6.98 -5.32 -13.28
CA ALA A 17 -6.69 -6.74 -13.11
C ALA A 17 -5.21 -6.98 -12.79
N ALA A 18 -4.29 -6.29 -13.46
CA ALA A 18 -2.86 -6.35 -13.19
C ALA A 18 -2.53 -5.90 -11.75
N LEU A 19 -3.16 -4.81 -11.29
CA LEU A 19 -2.98 -4.33 -9.92
C LEU A 19 -3.50 -5.33 -8.88
N VAL A 20 -4.65 -5.98 -9.15
CA VAL A 20 -5.18 -7.04 -8.26
C VAL A 20 -4.23 -8.23 -8.21
N ARG A 21 -3.73 -8.73 -9.36
CA ARG A 21 -2.74 -9.81 -9.38
C ARG A 21 -1.47 -9.47 -8.60
N GLU A 22 -0.98 -8.24 -8.77
CA GLU A 22 0.19 -7.80 -8.01
C GLU A 22 -0.10 -7.73 -6.51
N ALA A 23 -1.27 -7.24 -6.12
CA ALA A 23 -1.72 -7.25 -4.73
C ALA A 23 -1.78 -8.66 -4.14
N LEU A 24 -2.35 -9.63 -4.87
CA LEU A 24 -2.39 -11.04 -4.47
C LEU A 24 -0.98 -11.65 -4.29
N ARG A 25 -0.04 -11.25 -5.16
CA ARG A 25 1.37 -11.64 -5.01
C ARG A 25 1.96 -11.15 -3.69
N TYR A 26 1.60 -9.93 -3.23
CA TYR A 26 2.02 -9.40 -1.92
C TYR A 26 1.28 -10.05 -0.76
N CYS A 27 -0.01 -10.35 -0.90
CA CYS A 27 -0.74 -11.12 0.11
C CYS A 27 -0.03 -12.46 0.37
N SER A 28 0.28 -13.20 -0.68
CA SER A 28 1.01 -14.47 -0.59
C SER A 28 2.41 -14.30 0.00
N LYS A 29 3.22 -13.34 -0.50
CA LYS A 29 4.60 -13.13 -0.04
C LYS A 29 4.71 -12.69 1.41
N SER A 30 3.69 -11.98 1.91
CA SER A 30 3.64 -11.55 3.31
C SER A 30 3.07 -12.61 4.25
N GLY A 31 2.66 -13.77 3.72
CA GLY A 31 1.96 -14.79 4.52
C GLY A 31 0.60 -14.28 5.06
N GLY A 32 -0.06 -13.38 4.32
CA GLY A 32 -1.34 -12.80 4.71
C GLY A 32 -1.25 -11.59 5.64
N LEU A 33 -0.05 -11.12 6.00
CA LEU A 33 0.11 -9.88 6.78
C LEU A 33 -0.34 -8.63 6.00
N PHE A 34 -0.28 -8.68 4.69
CA PHE A 34 -0.96 -7.77 3.79
C PHE A 34 -2.09 -8.55 3.13
N ASP A 35 -3.33 -8.09 3.27
CA ASP A 35 -4.49 -8.74 2.68
C ASP A 35 -5.44 -7.70 2.08
N ILE A 36 -5.78 -7.86 0.81
CA ILE A 36 -6.67 -6.93 0.11
C ILE A 36 -8.14 -7.15 0.42
N THR A 37 -8.50 -8.22 1.13
CA THR A 37 -9.90 -8.53 1.50
C THR A 37 -10.31 -7.93 2.84
N LEU A 38 -9.51 -7.03 3.41
CA LEU A 38 -9.77 -6.39 4.70
C LEU A 38 -10.94 -5.37 4.71
N ALA A 39 -11.62 -5.13 3.59
CA ALA A 39 -12.65 -4.08 3.52
C ALA A 39 -13.82 -4.30 4.50
N PRO A 40 -14.40 -5.51 4.69
CA PRO A 40 -15.46 -5.74 5.66
C PRO A 40 -15.00 -5.45 7.09
N LEU A 41 -13.79 -5.87 7.43
CA LEU A 41 -13.20 -5.62 8.75
C LEU A 41 -12.93 -4.13 8.98
N ALA A 42 -12.29 -3.45 8.02
CA ALA A 42 -11.92 -2.05 8.15
C ALA A 42 -13.14 -1.12 8.34
N ARG A 43 -14.30 -1.45 7.76
CA ARG A 43 -15.54 -0.67 7.92
C ARG A 43 -16.15 -0.71 9.30
N LEU A 44 -15.76 -1.65 10.15
CA LEU A 44 -16.26 -1.71 11.52
C LEU A 44 -15.76 -0.56 12.39
N TRP A 45 -14.61 0.04 12.03
CA TRP A 45 -14.04 1.14 12.80
C TRP A 45 -14.63 2.49 12.39
N ASN A 46 -15.29 3.14 13.35
CA ASN A 46 -15.72 4.52 13.20
C ASN A 46 -14.73 5.44 13.94
N PHE A 47 -13.72 5.90 13.21
CA PHE A 47 -12.67 6.75 13.77
C PHE A 47 -13.19 8.12 14.24
N HIS A 48 -14.34 8.60 13.73
CA HIS A 48 -14.96 9.86 14.16
C HIS A 48 -15.68 9.72 15.49
N ALA A 49 -16.31 8.57 15.73
CA ALA A 49 -17.01 8.30 16.96
C ALA A 49 -16.10 7.77 18.09
N ALA A 50 -14.81 7.53 17.79
CA ALA A 50 -13.83 6.92 18.71
C ALA A 50 -14.37 5.64 19.38
N CYS A 51 -15.22 4.90 18.67
CA CYS A 51 -15.83 3.67 19.15
C CYS A 51 -15.17 2.47 18.48
N ALA A 52 -14.66 1.55 19.30
CA ALA A 52 -14.15 0.27 18.81
C ALA A 52 -15.32 -0.69 18.56
N PRO A 53 -15.26 -1.53 17.50
CA PRO A 53 -16.25 -2.57 17.26
C PRO A 53 -16.21 -3.64 18.36
N SER A 54 -17.31 -4.39 18.50
CA SER A 54 -17.35 -5.53 19.42
C SER A 54 -16.47 -6.68 18.93
N GLU A 55 -15.96 -7.49 19.86
CA GLU A 55 -15.19 -8.69 19.52
C GLU A 55 -16.00 -9.66 18.63
N GLY A 56 -17.32 -9.75 18.84
CA GLY A 56 -18.21 -10.57 18.03
C GLY A 56 -18.31 -10.06 16.58
N ASP A 57 -18.35 -8.74 16.37
CA ASP A 57 -18.38 -8.17 15.01
C ASP A 57 -17.04 -8.36 14.31
N ILE A 58 -15.94 -8.18 15.03
CA ILE A 58 -14.58 -8.45 14.52
C ILE A 58 -14.46 -9.92 14.11
N ALA A 59 -14.85 -10.86 14.98
CA ALA A 59 -14.76 -12.28 14.70
C ALA A 59 -15.65 -12.69 13.50
N ARG A 60 -16.79 -12.04 13.32
CA ARG A 60 -17.68 -12.26 12.17
C ARG A 60 -17.04 -11.78 10.88
N ALA A 61 -16.52 -10.55 10.86
CA ALA A 61 -15.88 -9.98 9.67
C ALA A 61 -14.61 -10.74 9.27
N LEU A 62 -13.82 -11.22 10.25
CA LEU A 62 -12.60 -11.98 9.99
C LEU A 62 -12.85 -13.29 9.24
N ARG A 63 -14.05 -13.88 9.31
CA ARG A 63 -14.38 -15.11 8.53
C ARG A 63 -14.36 -14.86 7.03
N HIS A 64 -14.57 -13.61 6.59
CA HIS A 64 -14.63 -13.19 5.20
C HIS A 64 -13.35 -12.44 4.76
N VAL A 65 -12.30 -12.51 5.58
CA VAL A 65 -10.97 -12.02 5.26
C VAL A 65 -10.08 -13.18 4.85
N GLY A 66 -9.59 -13.13 3.62
CA GLY A 66 -8.70 -14.16 3.08
C GLY A 66 -8.48 -13.91 1.59
N TRP A 67 -7.28 -13.50 1.22
CA TRP A 67 -6.90 -13.24 -0.18
C TRP A 67 -7.09 -14.47 -1.09
N GLN A 68 -7.15 -15.65 -0.53
CA GLN A 68 -7.40 -16.92 -1.26
C GLN A 68 -8.78 -16.95 -1.92
N TRP A 69 -9.74 -16.14 -1.45
CA TRP A 69 -11.05 -15.98 -2.08
C TRP A 69 -11.00 -15.19 -3.39
N VAL A 70 -9.86 -14.58 -3.71
CA VAL A 70 -9.73 -13.69 -4.87
C VAL A 70 -8.90 -14.36 -5.96
N ASP A 71 -9.43 -14.39 -7.17
CA ASP A 71 -8.70 -14.78 -8.39
C ASP A 71 -8.80 -13.67 -9.45
N ALA A 72 -7.74 -13.47 -10.22
CA ALA A 72 -7.68 -12.46 -11.25
C ALA A 72 -6.92 -12.95 -12.50
N THR A 73 -7.55 -12.80 -13.65
CA THR A 73 -6.96 -13.06 -14.97
C THR A 73 -6.42 -11.76 -15.59
N GLU A 74 -6.29 -11.70 -16.93
CA GLU A 74 -5.85 -10.48 -17.62
C GLU A 74 -6.85 -9.33 -17.51
N ASP A 75 -8.15 -9.62 -17.54
CA ASP A 75 -9.22 -8.63 -17.60
C ASP A 75 -10.44 -8.98 -16.73
N THR A 76 -10.31 -9.97 -15.87
CA THR A 76 -11.39 -10.34 -14.96
C THR A 76 -10.90 -10.54 -13.53
N VAL A 77 -11.79 -10.28 -12.58
CA VAL A 77 -11.59 -10.53 -11.15
C VAL A 77 -12.82 -11.26 -10.62
N VAL A 78 -12.61 -12.22 -9.73
CA VAL A 78 -13.66 -12.89 -8.97
C VAL A 78 -13.29 -12.89 -7.50
N VAL A 79 -14.30 -12.69 -6.65
CA VAL A 79 -14.24 -12.88 -5.20
C VAL A 79 -15.23 -13.98 -4.87
N THR A 80 -14.76 -15.16 -4.51
CA THR A 80 -15.60 -16.37 -4.38
C THR A 80 -16.43 -16.39 -3.11
N ASP A 81 -15.96 -15.77 -2.03
CA ASP A 81 -16.76 -15.56 -0.83
C ASP A 81 -17.71 -14.36 -1.07
N PRO A 82 -19.03 -14.52 -0.96
CA PRO A 82 -20.00 -13.47 -1.26
C PRO A 82 -19.98 -12.30 -0.25
N GLU A 83 -19.45 -12.52 0.95
CA GLU A 83 -19.31 -11.49 2.00
C GLU A 83 -17.91 -10.86 2.04
N ALA A 84 -16.93 -11.43 1.33
CA ALA A 84 -15.62 -10.84 1.20
C ALA A 84 -15.65 -9.65 0.24
N GLU A 85 -14.91 -8.61 0.56
CA GLU A 85 -14.76 -7.44 -0.28
C GLU A 85 -13.30 -7.00 -0.39
N ILE A 86 -12.86 -6.70 -1.59
CA ILE A 86 -11.51 -6.23 -1.84
C ILE A 86 -11.38 -4.72 -1.69
N THR A 87 -10.24 -4.29 -1.17
CA THR A 87 -9.78 -2.90 -1.18
C THR A 87 -8.35 -2.82 -1.68
N LEU A 88 -8.10 -1.90 -2.58
CA LEU A 88 -6.76 -1.64 -3.12
C LEU A 88 -6.08 -0.44 -2.44
N GLY A 89 -6.68 0.08 -1.35
CA GLY A 89 -6.18 1.27 -0.66
C GLY A 89 -4.73 1.14 -0.15
N GLY A 90 -4.31 -0.07 0.18
CA GLY A 90 -2.95 -0.35 0.66
C GLY A 90 -1.88 -0.42 -0.43
N ILE A 91 -2.26 -0.49 -1.71
CA ILE A 91 -1.31 -0.62 -2.83
C ILE A 91 -1.50 0.44 -3.92
N ALA A 92 -2.73 0.92 -4.14
CA ALA A 92 -3.06 1.74 -5.30
C ALA A 92 -2.27 3.07 -5.33
N LYS A 93 -2.06 3.72 -4.19
CA LYS A 93 -1.31 4.99 -4.15
C LYS A 93 0.14 4.82 -4.61
N GLY A 94 0.80 3.77 -4.18
CA GLY A 94 2.16 3.44 -4.62
C GLY A 94 2.20 3.12 -6.12
N TYR A 95 1.27 2.29 -6.58
CA TYR A 95 1.15 1.96 -7.99
C TYR A 95 0.94 3.21 -8.87
N ILE A 96 0.02 4.09 -8.48
CA ILE A 96 -0.23 5.34 -9.21
C ILE A 96 1.03 6.22 -9.22
N ALA A 97 1.74 6.32 -8.10
CA ALA A 97 2.97 7.10 -8.02
C ALA A 97 4.05 6.57 -8.97
N ASP A 98 4.18 5.24 -9.09
CA ASP A 98 5.11 4.62 -10.05
C ASP A 98 4.70 4.91 -11.50
N ARG A 99 3.39 4.83 -11.83
CA ARG A 99 2.89 5.16 -13.16
C ARG A 99 3.14 6.64 -13.52
N VAL A 100 2.95 7.54 -12.56
CA VAL A 100 3.28 8.97 -12.74
C VAL A 100 4.77 9.15 -12.95
N ARG A 101 5.61 8.47 -12.16
CA ARG A 101 7.06 8.50 -12.34
C ARG A 101 7.46 8.04 -13.74
N ASP A 102 6.93 6.90 -14.19
CA ASP A 102 7.25 6.33 -15.50
C ASP A 102 6.85 7.29 -16.63
N LEU A 103 5.66 7.91 -16.52
CA LEU A 103 5.22 8.94 -17.47
C LEU A 103 6.19 10.14 -17.50
N LEU A 104 6.64 10.62 -16.34
CA LEU A 104 7.59 11.73 -16.26
C LEU A 104 8.94 11.37 -16.89
N VAL A 105 9.43 10.15 -16.68
CA VAL A 105 10.65 9.64 -17.31
C VAL A 105 10.51 9.60 -18.82
N ASP A 106 9.40 9.11 -19.35
CA ASP A 106 9.09 9.06 -20.79
C ASP A 106 9.04 10.47 -21.42
N GLN A 107 8.66 11.48 -20.63
CA GLN A 107 8.70 12.90 -21.04
C GLN A 107 10.05 13.57 -20.83
N GLY A 108 11.09 12.82 -20.44
CA GLY A 108 12.45 13.34 -20.25
C GLY A 108 12.69 14.07 -18.92
N VAL A 109 11.73 14.02 -17.99
CA VAL A 109 11.90 14.61 -16.66
C VAL A 109 12.85 13.73 -15.84
N ARG A 110 13.95 14.34 -15.34
CA ARG A 110 14.96 13.63 -14.56
C ARG A 110 14.77 13.80 -13.05
N ASP A 111 14.29 14.95 -12.63
CA ASP A 111 14.16 15.30 -11.22
C ASP A 111 12.71 15.62 -10.90
N ALA A 112 12.10 14.90 -9.96
CA ALA A 112 10.73 15.12 -9.57
C ALA A 112 10.45 14.71 -8.12
N PHE A 113 9.47 15.39 -7.54
CA PHE A 113 8.85 15.06 -6.26
C PHE A 113 7.36 14.79 -6.49
N ILE A 114 6.93 13.57 -6.23
CA ILE A 114 5.56 13.13 -6.42
C ILE A 114 4.97 12.84 -5.04
N SER A 115 3.88 13.53 -4.68
CA SER A 115 3.16 13.28 -3.42
C SER A 115 1.69 12.98 -3.68
N LEU A 116 1.26 11.78 -3.27
CA LEU A 116 -0.11 11.29 -3.40
C LEU A 116 -0.70 11.05 -2.01
N GLY A 117 -1.20 12.13 -1.39
CA GLY A 117 -1.83 12.05 -0.08
C GLY A 117 -0.91 11.48 1.00
N GLY A 118 0.35 11.88 1.00
CA GLY A 118 1.37 11.44 1.95
C GLY A 118 2.26 10.28 1.49
N ASN A 119 1.90 9.57 0.42
CA ASN A 119 2.83 8.68 -0.26
C ASN A 119 3.75 9.53 -1.13
N VAL A 120 5.06 9.41 -0.91
CA VAL A 120 6.06 10.22 -1.60
C VAL A 120 6.98 9.33 -2.42
N VAL A 121 7.18 9.71 -3.67
CA VAL A 121 8.21 9.15 -4.55
C VAL A 121 9.07 10.29 -5.06
N THR A 122 10.38 10.12 -5.07
CA THR A 122 11.32 11.10 -5.59
C THR A 122 12.15 10.49 -6.71
N MET A 123 12.52 11.34 -7.65
CA MET A 123 13.43 11.02 -8.75
C MET A 123 14.58 12.01 -8.74
N GLY A 124 15.78 11.55 -9.10
CA GLY A 124 16.95 12.40 -9.25
C GLY A 124 17.25 13.24 -8.02
N ARG A 125 17.47 14.54 -8.23
CA ARG A 125 17.90 15.48 -7.19
C ARG A 125 16.89 16.61 -6.99
N SER A 126 16.93 17.20 -5.81
CA SER A 126 16.15 18.40 -5.49
C SER A 126 16.71 19.63 -6.22
N PRO A 127 15.96 20.74 -6.32
CA PRO A 127 16.53 22.03 -6.74
C PRO A 127 17.84 22.31 -6.00
N HIS A 128 18.84 22.86 -6.68
CA HIS A 128 20.20 23.07 -6.18
C HIS A 128 21.09 21.84 -6.11
N ASP A 129 20.80 20.79 -6.88
CA ASP A 129 21.59 19.58 -7.03
C ASP A 129 21.89 18.85 -5.71
N ARG A 130 20.92 18.85 -4.77
CA ARG A 130 21.01 18.21 -3.47
C ARG A 130 20.11 16.97 -3.40
N PRO A 131 20.40 16.01 -2.51
CA PRO A 131 19.46 14.96 -2.19
C PRO A 131 18.10 15.52 -1.71
N TRP A 132 17.03 14.78 -1.99
CA TRP A 132 15.71 15.13 -1.48
C TRP A 132 15.65 14.94 0.04
N ASN A 133 15.14 15.94 0.75
CA ASN A 133 14.88 15.85 2.19
C ASN A 133 13.38 15.62 2.41
N ILE A 134 13.01 14.42 2.87
CA ILE A 134 11.63 14.05 3.12
C ILE A 134 11.37 14.03 4.63
N GLY A 135 10.45 14.86 5.08
CA GLY A 135 9.99 14.86 6.46
C GLY A 135 8.94 13.76 6.69
N VAL A 136 9.19 12.87 7.64
CA VAL A 136 8.20 11.90 8.11
C VAL A 136 7.57 12.43 9.38
N ARG A 137 6.23 12.53 9.39
CA ARG A 137 5.48 12.97 10.56
C ARG A 137 5.55 11.89 11.64
N SER A 138 5.98 12.27 12.85
CA SER A 138 5.87 11.34 14.00
C SER A 138 4.41 11.16 14.39
N PRO A 139 3.97 9.93 14.76
CA PRO A 139 2.65 9.71 15.35
C PRO A 139 2.46 10.45 16.69
N ASP A 140 3.54 10.69 17.43
CA ASP A 140 3.54 11.40 18.71
C ASP A 140 3.54 12.93 18.51
N PHE A 141 2.65 13.46 17.70
CA PHE A 141 2.63 14.86 17.29
C PHE A 141 2.48 15.89 18.42
N HIS A 142 2.14 15.47 19.63
CA HIS A 142 1.94 16.38 20.77
C HIS A 142 3.17 16.60 21.63
N ARG A 143 4.31 15.96 21.39
CA ARG A 143 5.47 16.00 22.31
C ARG A 143 6.83 16.26 21.70
N ASP A 144 7.08 16.64 20.57
CA ASP A 144 8.37 17.18 20.07
C ASP A 144 8.38 17.22 18.54
N GLN A 145 8.47 18.43 18.00
CA GLN A 145 8.70 18.67 16.58
C GLN A 145 10.14 18.31 16.16
N LYS A 146 10.63 17.14 16.52
CA LYS A 146 11.88 16.66 15.96
C LYS A 146 11.60 16.07 14.59
N ARG A 147 11.74 16.92 13.56
CA ARG A 147 11.84 16.48 12.18
C ARG A 147 13.00 15.49 12.07
N LYS A 148 12.74 14.20 11.99
CA LYS A 148 13.75 13.25 11.58
C LYS A 148 14.09 13.55 10.13
N ARG A 149 15.29 14.08 9.91
CA ARG A 149 15.87 14.25 8.60
C ARG A 149 16.25 12.86 8.10
N ILE A 150 15.58 12.37 7.08
CA ILE A 150 15.97 11.14 6.43
C ILE A 150 16.74 11.57 5.18
N GLU A 151 18.02 11.39 5.22
CA GLU A 151 18.88 11.56 4.08
C GLU A 151 18.83 10.27 3.25
N ASN A 152 18.43 10.44 1.98
CA ASN A 152 18.47 9.46 0.90
C ASN A 152 17.44 8.34 0.85
N GLU A 153 16.79 8.36 -0.30
CA GLU A 153 16.08 7.30 -1.01
C GLU A 153 14.80 6.72 -0.40
N ALA A 154 13.71 7.11 -1.06
CA ALA A 154 12.49 6.33 -1.19
C ALA A 154 11.82 5.85 0.10
N ILE A 155 11.27 6.76 0.82
CA ILE A 155 10.24 6.43 1.78
C ILE A 155 8.92 6.34 1.04
N ALA A 156 8.33 5.15 1.07
CA ALA A 156 7.15 4.71 0.32
C ALA A 156 7.40 4.51 -1.19
N ARG A 157 8.31 3.63 -1.53
CA ARG A 157 8.29 3.02 -2.86
C ARG A 157 7.13 2.04 -2.96
N SER A 158 6.42 2.11 -4.09
CA SER A 158 5.54 1.03 -4.55
C SER A 158 6.28 -0.31 -4.49
N PRO A 159 5.53 -1.41 -4.29
CA PRO A 159 6.06 -2.77 -4.35
C PRO A 159 6.93 -3.11 -5.56
N HIS A 160 6.78 -2.38 -6.67
CA HIS A 160 7.58 -2.56 -7.88
C HIS A 160 8.98 -1.94 -7.82
N GLY A 161 9.27 -1.08 -6.84
CA GLY A 161 10.52 -0.32 -6.74
C GLY A 161 11.31 -0.51 -5.45
N ILE A 162 11.00 -1.53 -4.63
CA ILE A 162 11.79 -1.81 -3.44
C ILE A 162 13.15 -2.37 -3.86
N ASP A 163 14.20 -1.58 -3.73
CA ASP A 163 15.57 -2.07 -3.81
C ASP A 163 15.77 -3.12 -2.71
N LYS A 164 16.14 -4.34 -3.12
CA LYS A 164 16.41 -5.45 -2.20
C LYS A 164 17.54 -5.14 -1.20
N ARG A 165 18.31 -4.06 -1.40
CA ARG A 165 19.34 -3.59 -0.48
C ARG A 165 18.74 -2.89 0.74
N ALA A 166 17.70 -2.06 0.55
CA ALA A 166 17.03 -1.40 1.66
C ALA A 166 16.34 -2.37 2.64
N LEU A 167 15.86 -3.51 2.14
CA LEU A 167 15.27 -4.56 2.99
C LEU A 167 16.31 -5.30 3.86
N ARG A 168 17.59 -5.36 3.47
CA ARG A 168 18.65 -5.99 4.26
C ARG A 168 19.02 -5.16 5.48
N ASP A 169 18.94 -3.84 5.38
CA ASP A 169 19.34 -2.94 6.47
C ASP A 169 18.24 -2.78 7.53
N LEU A 170 16.96 -3.01 7.18
CA LEU A 170 15.85 -3.04 8.14
C LEU A 170 15.86 -4.29 9.05
N GLY A 171 16.57 -5.36 8.65
CA GLY A 171 16.70 -6.60 9.44
C GLY A 171 17.82 -6.62 10.45
N ARG A 172 18.73 -5.66 10.45
CA ARG A 172 19.81 -5.56 11.43
C ARG A 172 19.29 -4.82 12.68
N ARG A 173 18.98 -5.58 13.72
CA ARG A 173 18.82 -5.00 15.07
C ARG A 173 20.14 -4.31 15.45
N PRO A 174 20.12 -3.07 15.96
CA PRO A 174 21.33 -2.50 16.54
C PRO A 174 21.79 -3.39 17.67
N GLU A 175 23.06 -3.81 17.62
CA GLU A 175 23.71 -4.49 18.74
C GLU A 175 23.61 -3.58 19.97
N LYS A 176 23.15 -4.14 21.09
CA LYS A 176 23.15 -3.44 22.35
C LYS A 176 24.61 -3.14 22.73
N PRO A 177 24.94 -1.91 23.12
CA PRO A 177 26.26 -1.65 23.68
C PRO A 177 26.42 -2.44 24.99
N ALA A 178 27.63 -2.99 25.17
CA ALA A 178 28.04 -3.74 26.34
C ALA A 178 28.04 -2.87 27.59
#